data_00322a133316898a80a580883f2de45a
#
_entry.id   00322a133316898a80a580883f2de45a
#
_cell.length_a   1.000
_cell.length_b   1.000
_cell.length_c   1.000
_cell.angle_alpha   90.00
_cell.angle_beta   90.00
_cell.angle_gamma   90.00
#
_symmetry.space_group_name_H-M   'P 1'
#
loop_
_entity.id
_entity.type
_entity.pdbx_description
1 polymer ?
#
loop_
_entity_poly.entity_id
_entity_poly.type
_entity_poly.pdbx_seq_one_letter_code
_entity_poly.pdbx_strand_id
1 'polypeptide(L)'
;MDHLTKMVYFFYLRHPEGIRFKEVDNYREELMHLYLGITGRDDPEEIEKSVIGHVDPYGSGLKVSASRIKRAFRDQFGEKVARFYCLEGKKGEPYSIAIDRDYVIWEYPE
;
A
#
# COMPACT_ATOMS: atom_id res chain seq x y z
N MET A 1 -2.69 1.08 -11.43
CA MET A 1 -1.98 0.21 -10.45
C MET A 1 -2.65 -1.15 -10.38
N ASP A 2 -1.86 -2.19 -10.17
CA ASP A 2 -2.41 -3.52 -9.94
C ASP A 2 -3.06 -3.62 -8.54
N HIS A 3 -3.77 -4.71 -8.29
CA HIS A 3 -4.54 -4.87 -7.06
C HIS A 3 -3.66 -4.90 -5.80
N LEU A 4 -2.52 -5.58 -5.86
CA LEU A 4 -1.62 -5.64 -4.70
C LEU A 4 -1.00 -4.29 -4.39
N THR A 5 -0.65 -3.52 -5.42
CA THR A 5 -0.13 -2.17 -5.25
C THR A 5 -1.19 -1.24 -4.66
N LYS A 6 -2.44 -1.35 -5.10
CA LYS A 6 -3.55 -0.59 -4.51
C LYS A 6 -3.75 -0.94 -3.04
N MET A 7 -3.66 -2.23 -2.70
CA MET A 7 -3.76 -2.67 -1.32
C MET A 7 -2.72 -1.99 -0.44
N VAL A 8 -1.46 -1.99 -0.89
CA VAL A 8 -0.36 -1.34 -0.17
C VAL A 8 -0.63 0.16 -0.03
N TYR A 9 -1.06 0.81 -1.09
CA TYR A 9 -1.34 2.23 -1.08
C TYR A 9 -2.44 2.59 -0.06
N PHE A 10 -3.56 1.89 -0.11
CA PHE A 10 -4.66 2.12 0.83
C PHE A 10 -4.27 1.81 2.27
N PHE A 11 -3.48 0.76 2.47
CA PHE A 11 -2.95 0.44 3.79
C PHE A 11 -2.17 1.62 4.37
N TYR A 12 -1.26 2.21 3.60
CA TYR A 12 -0.48 3.33 4.07
C TYR A 12 -1.27 4.63 4.21
N LEU A 13 -2.35 4.79 3.44
CA LEU A 13 -3.27 5.91 3.67
C LEU A 13 -3.95 5.81 5.03
N ARG A 14 -4.14 4.61 5.55
CA ARG A 14 -4.73 4.38 6.87
C ARG A 14 -3.72 4.48 8.02
N HIS A 15 -2.44 4.58 7.70
CA HIS A 15 -1.38 4.59 8.70
C HIS A 15 -0.46 5.80 8.53
N PRO A 16 -0.96 7.01 8.83
CA PRO A 16 -0.16 8.24 8.70
C PRO A 16 1.05 8.27 9.62
N GLU A 17 1.04 7.47 10.67
CA GLU A 17 2.17 7.34 11.59
C GLU A 17 3.40 6.72 10.93
N GLY A 18 3.21 6.04 9.79
CA GLY A 18 4.28 5.33 9.11
C GLY A 18 4.50 3.93 9.65
N ILE A 19 4.86 3.00 8.76
CA ILE A 19 5.09 1.60 9.12
C ILE A 19 6.32 1.10 8.37
N ARG A 20 7.21 0.43 9.07
CA ARG A 20 8.39 -0.20 8.45
C ARG A 20 7.95 -1.38 7.59
N PHE A 21 8.62 -1.56 6.46
CA PHE A 21 8.30 -2.67 5.55
C PHE A 21 8.35 -4.03 6.25
N LYS A 22 9.30 -4.23 7.15
CA LYS A 22 9.43 -5.49 7.88
C LYS A 22 8.30 -5.76 8.87
N GLU A 23 7.48 -4.76 9.16
CA GLU A 23 6.39 -4.86 10.11
C GLU A 23 5.01 -4.95 9.43
N VAL A 24 4.95 -4.74 8.12
CA VAL A 24 3.67 -4.74 7.38
C VAL A 24 2.95 -6.08 7.49
N ASP A 25 3.69 -7.19 7.52
CA ASP A 25 3.08 -8.51 7.63
C ASP A 25 2.36 -8.76 8.97
N ASN A 26 2.62 -7.93 9.98
CA ASN A 26 1.88 -7.99 11.24
C ASN A 26 0.43 -7.53 11.10
N TYR A 27 0.11 -6.85 10.00
CA TYR A 27 -1.21 -6.31 9.73
C TYR A 27 -1.99 -7.17 8.73
N ARG A 28 -1.75 -8.46 8.75
CA ARG A 28 -2.29 -9.40 7.77
C ARG A 28 -3.80 -9.32 7.62
N GLU A 29 -4.53 -9.26 8.72
CA GLU A 29 -6.00 -9.22 8.67
C GLU A 29 -6.51 -7.95 7.98
N GLU A 30 -5.93 -6.81 8.31
CA GLU A 30 -6.29 -5.54 7.69
C GLU A 30 -5.99 -5.57 6.19
N LEU A 31 -4.82 -6.10 5.82
CA LEU A 31 -4.41 -6.19 4.42
C LEU A 31 -5.33 -7.12 3.63
N MET A 32 -5.69 -8.25 4.21
CA MET A 32 -6.62 -9.18 3.56
C MET A 32 -7.99 -8.55 3.35
N HIS A 33 -8.47 -7.80 4.33
CA HIS A 33 -9.73 -7.09 4.23
C HIS A 33 -9.70 -6.04 3.09
N LEU A 34 -8.62 -5.27 3.02
CA LEU A 34 -8.43 -4.30 1.94
C LEU A 34 -8.38 -4.97 0.58
N TYR A 35 -7.62 -6.05 0.47
CA TYR A 35 -7.46 -6.76 -0.78
C TYR A 35 -8.77 -7.38 -1.26
N LEU A 36 -9.53 -7.94 -0.34
CA LEU A 36 -10.85 -8.49 -0.61
C LEU A 36 -11.78 -7.41 -1.20
N GLY A 37 -11.78 -6.22 -0.60
CA GLY A 37 -12.58 -5.09 -1.08
C GLY A 37 -12.15 -4.61 -2.47
N ILE A 38 -10.85 -4.66 -2.76
CA ILE A 38 -10.31 -4.22 -4.05
C ILE A 38 -10.63 -5.23 -5.16
N THR A 39 -10.46 -6.52 -4.90
CA THR A 39 -10.59 -7.56 -5.91
C THR A 39 -12.01 -8.07 -6.07
N GLY A 40 -12.82 -7.99 -5.03
CA GLY A 40 -14.14 -8.59 -5.03
C GLY A 40 -14.14 -10.11 -5.04
N ARG A 41 -12.98 -10.73 -4.83
CA ARG A 41 -12.87 -12.19 -4.77
C ARG A 41 -13.30 -12.71 -3.41
N ASP A 42 -13.84 -13.91 -3.39
CA ASP A 42 -14.26 -14.57 -2.15
C ASP A 42 -13.54 -15.90 -1.91
N ASP A 43 -12.37 -16.07 -2.50
CA ASP A 43 -11.51 -17.24 -2.28
C ASP A 43 -10.47 -16.89 -1.20
N PRO A 44 -10.71 -17.25 0.07
CA PRO A 44 -9.83 -16.83 1.17
C PRO A 44 -8.41 -17.37 1.05
N GLU A 45 -8.23 -18.57 0.51
CA GLU A 45 -6.91 -19.20 0.41
C GLU A 45 -6.03 -18.45 -0.60
N GLU A 46 -6.59 -18.09 -1.75
CA GLU A 46 -5.85 -17.35 -2.78
C GLU A 46 -5.54 -15.94 -2.32
N ILE A 47 -6.48 -15.29 -1.63
CA ILE A 47 -6.29 -13.95 -1.07
C ILE A 47 -5.17 -13.97 -0.05
N GLU A 48 -5.21 -14.91 0.89
CA GLU A 48 -4.20 -15.03 1.93
C GLU A 48 -2.81 -15.28 1.31
N LYS A 49 -2.72 -16.20 0.36
CA LYS A 49 -1.48 -16.52 -0.31
C LYS A 49 -0.88 -15.31 -1.02
N SER A 50 -1.71 -14.58 -1.74
CA SER A 50 -1.27 -13.38 -2.47
C SER A 50 -0.77 -12.29 -1.51
N VAL A 51 -1.51 -12.04 -0.45
CA VAL A 51 -1.15 -11.00 0.53
C VAL A 51 0.14 -11.39 1.25
N ILE A 52 0.22 -12.59 1.79
CA ILE A 52 1.40 -13.06 2.55
C ILE A 52 2.66 -12.97 1.68
N GLY A 53 2.58 -13.45 0.45
CA GLY A 53 3.72 -13.41 -0.46
C GLY A 53 4.17 -12.00 -0.78
N HIS A 54 3.21 -11.10 -0.97
CA HIS A 54 3.53 -9.71 -1.36
C HIS A 54 4.17 -8.90 -0.22
N VAL A 55 3.75 -9.13 1.03
CA VAL A 55 4.24 -8.37 2.17
C VAL A 55 5.34 -9.09 2.95
N ASP A 56 5.82 -10.20 2.44
CA ASP A 56 6.91 -10.96 3.06
C ASP A 56 8.12 -10.04 3.28
N PRO A 57 8.61 -9.88 4.52
CA PRO A 57 9.72 -8.99 4.79
C PRO A 57 11.03 -9.40 4.12
N TYR A 58 11.15 -10.65 3.72
CA TYR A 58 12.31 -11.16 2.98
C TYR A 58 12.17 -11.06 1.47
N GLY A 59 11.00 -10.65 0.99
CA GLY A 59 10.72 -10.48 -0.43
C GLY A 59 10.88 -9.03 -0.87
N SER A 60 10.52 -8.76 -2.13
CA SER A 60 10.63 -7.44 -2.73
C SER A 60 9.28 -6.80 -3.06
N GLY A 61 8.16 -7.43 -2.66
CA GLY A 61 6.83 -6.96 -3.05
C GLY A 61 6.54 -5.53 -2.66
N LEU A 62 6.87 -5.14 -1.41
CA LEU A 62 6.62 -3.78 -0.94
C LEU A 62 7.47 -2.74 -1.68
N LYS A 63 8.73 -3.07 -1.97
CA LYS A 63 9.59 -2.16 -2.74
C LYS A 63 9.07 -1.99 -4.17
N VAL A 64 8.61 -3.07 -4.78
CA VAL A 64 8.01 -3.04 -6.11
C VAL A 64 6.75 -2.17 -6.10
N SER A 65 5.89 -2.35 -5.10
CA SER A 65 4.69 -1.51 -4.95
C SER A 65 5.04 -0.03 -4.78
N ALA A 66 6.02 0.29 -3.94
CA ALA A 66 6.45 1.68 -3.75
C ALA A 66 6.92 2.30 -5.07
N SER A 67 7.70 1.55 -5.86
CA SER A 67 8.16 2.03 -7.17
C SER A 67 7.01 2.23 -8.15
N ARG A 68 6.04 1.32 -8.17
CA ARG A 68 4.87 1.42 -9.05
C ARG A 68 3.98 2.59 -8.68
N ILE A 69 3.79 2.83 -7.39
CA ILE A 69 3.03 3.98 -6.89
C ILE A 69 3.71 5.28 -7.34
N LYS A 70 5.00 5.38 -7.14
CA LYS A 70 5.76 6.57 -7.53
C LYS A 70 5.66 6.82 -9.03
N ARG A 71 5.83 5.78 -9.84
CA ARG A 71 5.73 5.89 -11.30
C ARG A 71 4.33 6.34 -11.72
N ALA A 72 3.29 5.76 -11.14
CA ALA A 72 1.92 6.09 -11.50
C ALA A 72 1.62 7.56 -11.28
N PHE A 73 1.99 8.10 -10.12
CA PHE A 73 1.74 9.51 -9.83
C PHE A 73 2.65 10.44 -10.62
N ARG A 74 3.92 10.08 -10.79
CA ARG A 74 4.87 10.88 -11.56
C ARG A 74 4.45 10.99 -13.02
N ASP A 75 4.03 9.89 -13.64
CA ASP A 75 3.65 9.87 -15.05
C ASP A 75 2.38 10.67 -15.29
N GLN A 76 1.48 10.74 -14.33
CA GLN A 76 0.22 11.44 -14.48
C GLN A 76 0.29 12.91 -14.04
N PHE A 77 1.05 13.24 -13.01
CA PHE A 77 1.03 14.56 -12.38
C PHE A 77 2.40 15.27 -12.33
N GLY A 78 3.48 14.59 -12.72
CA GLY A 78 4.83 15.13 -12.60
C GLY A 78 5.45 14.91 -11.23
N GLU A 79 6.76 15.14 -11.11
CA GLU A 79 7.50 14.81 -9.90
C GLU A 79 7.13 15.64 -8.67
N LYS A 80 6.84 16.93 -8.86
CA LYS A 80 6.52 17.81 -7.74
C LYS A 80 5.25 17.38 -7.03
N VAL A 81 4.21 17.02 -7.80
CA VAL A 81 2.93 16.57 -7.26
C VAL A 81 3.06 15.16 -6.71
N ALA A 82 3.74 14.26 -7.43
CA ALA A 82 3.91 12.87 -7.02
C ALA A 82 4.54 12.77 -5.62
N ARG A 83 5.41 13.70 -5.26
CA ARG A 83 6.08 13.72 -3.96
C ARG A 83 5.10 13.68 -2.79
N PHE A 84 3.93 14.28 -2.93
CA PHE A 84 2.92 14.33 -1.87
C PHE A 84 2.04 13.09 -1.83
N TYR A 85 1.98 12.34 -2.92
CA TYR A 85 1.06 11.21 -3.04
C TYR A 85 1.74 9.85 -3.01
N CYS A 86 3.04 9.78 -3.25
CA CYS A 86 3.72 8.50 -3.31
C CYS A 86 4.12 8.01 -1.90
N LEU A 87 4.43 6.72 -1.84
CA LEU A 87 4.89 6.08 -0.63
C LEU A 87 6.41 6.21 -0.55
N GLU A 88 6.91 6.91 0.46
CA GLU A 88 8.33 7.18 0.61
C GLU A 88 8.85 6.83 1.99
N GLY A 89 10.13 6.49 2.04
CA GLY A 89 10.85 6.20 3.25
C GLY A 89 12.26 5.74 2.94
N LYS A 90 12.98 5.41 3.99
CA LYS A 90 14.35 4.90 3.88
C LYS A 90 14.40 3.47 4.41
N LYS A 91 15.33 2.68 3.87
CA LYS A 91 15.51 1.30 4.28
C LYS A 91 15.65 1.20 5.80
N GLY A 92 14.83 0.34 6.41
CA GLY A 92 14.83 0.12 7.85
C GLY A 92 14.06 1.14 8.66
N GLU A 93 13.57 2.22 8.04
CA GLU A 93 12.77 3.24 8.69
C GLU A 93 11.31 3.15 8.25
N PRO A 94 10.37 3.77 9.01
CA PRO A 94 8.97 3.76 8.59
C PRO A 94 8.75 4.46 7.25
N TYR A 95 7.91 3.84 6.41
CA TYR A 95 7.44 4.46 5.18
C TYR A 95 6.10 5.13 5.44
N SER A 96 5.80 6.19 4.71
CA SER A 96 4.54 6.90 4.84
C SER A 96 4.20 7.66 3.57
N ILE A 97 2.97 8.15 3.50
CA ILE A 97 2.49 9.01 2.42
C ILE A 97 2.30 10.41 3.01
N ALA A 98 2.89 11.42 2.36
CA ALA A 98 2.94 12.78 2.91
C ALA A 98 1.62 13.56 2.81
N ILE A 99 0.64 13.05 2.06
CA ILE A 99 -0.63 13.77 1.85
C ILE A 99 -1.34 14.05 3.17
N ASP A 100 -1.95 15.25 3.27
CA ASP A 100 -2.80 15.61 4.41
C ASP A 100 -4.04 14.73 4.42
N ARG A 101 -4.35 14.13 5.57
CA ARG A 101 -5.48 13.23 5.73
C ARG A 101 -6.83 13.89 5.51
N ASP A 102 -6.91 15.22 5.64
CA ASP A 102 -8.13 15.97 5.34
C ASP A 102 -8.53 15.85 3.87
N TYR A 103 -7.59 15.52 2.99
CA TYR A 103 -7.87 15.30 1.58
C TYR A 103 -8.15 13.85 1.21
N VAL A 104 -8.17 12.94 2.19
CA VAL A 104 -8.43 11.52 1.96
C VAL A 104 -9.88 11.21 2.25
N ILE A 105 -10.60 10.75 1.22
CA ILE A 105 -12.02 10.42 1.33
C ILE A 105 -12.19 8.93 1.07
N TRP A 106 -12.79 8.22 2.02
CA TRP A 106 -13.08 6.79 1.88
C TRP A 106 -14.49 6.62 1.36
N GLU A 107 -14.63 6.08 0.15
CA GLU A 107 -15.92 5.96 -0.52
C GLU A 107 -16.57 4.58 -0.38
N TYR A 108 -15.88 3.61 0.16
CA TYR A 108 -16.44 2.28 0.38
C TYR A 108 -16.36 1.91 1.85
N PRO A 109 -17.27 1.02 2.30
CA PRO A 109 -17.30 0.65 3.71
C PRO A 109 -16.04 -0.09 4.12
N GLU A 110 -15.64 0.12 5.33
CA GLU A 110 -14.46 -0.52 5.89
C GLU A 110 -14.83 -1.69 6.78
#